data_c2f609f14fed1aa1f8668099145989c8
#
_entry.id   c2f609f14fed1aa1f8668099145989c8
#
_cell.length_a   1.000
_cell.length_b   1.000
_cell.length_c   1.000
_cell.angle_alpha   90.00
_cell.angle_beta   90.00
_cell.angle_gamma   90.00
#
_symmetry.space_group_name_H-M   'P 1'
#
loop_
_entity.id
_entity.type
_entity.pdbx_description
1 polymer ?
#
loop_
_entity_poly.entity_id
_entity_poly.type
_entity_poly.pdbx_seq_one_letter_code
_entity_poly.pdbx_strand_id
1 'polypeptide(L)'
;ELIKYKGFQVPPAELEGLLLTHPGIGDAAVIGIQDDEAGEIPKAFITLAPGAELSADEIMEFVASQVASYKKIRIVEFIDEVPKSAAGKILRRELRDRS
;
A
#
# COMPACT_ATOMS: atom_id res chain seq x y z
N GLU A 1 -1.60 -10.94 7.85
CA GLU A 1 -2.40 -9.79 8.25
C GLU A 1 -3.36 -9.41 7.12
N LEU A 2 -4.65 -9.20 7.45
CA LEU A 2 -5.67 -8.88 6.46
C LEU A 2 -6.30 -7.54 6.78
N ILE A 3 -6.56 -6.76 5.72
CA ILE A 3 -7.31 -5.51 5.83
C ILE A 3 -8.77 -5.85 5.57
N LYS A 4 -9.67 -5.33 6.43
CA LYS A 4 -11.10 -5.63 6.28
C LYS A 4 -11.84 -4.40 5.76
N TYR A 5 -12.09 -4.40 4.46
CA TYR A 5 -12.80 -3.33 3.78
C TYR A 5 -14.25 -3.75 3.56
N LYS A 6 -15.19 -3.14 4.27
CA LYS A 6 -16.63 -3.45 4.16
C LYS A 6 -16.91 -4.96 4.25
N GLY A 7 -16.20 -5.64 5.15
CA GLY A 7 -16.34 -7.07 5.34
C GLY A 7 -15.50 -7.93 4.40
N PHE A 8 -14.95 -7.36 3.32
CA PHE A 8 -14.05 -8.08 2.43
C PHE A 8 -12.65 -8.14 3.02
N GLN A 9 -11.97 -9.25 2.81
CA GLN A 9 -10.59 -9.41 3.26
C GLN A 9 -9.63 -9.04 2.15
N VAL A 10 -8.73 -8.10 2.43
CA VAL A 10 -7.75 -7.62 1.46
C VAL A 10 -6.35 -7.93 1.97
N PRO A 11 -5.63 -8.87 1.34
CA PRO A 11 -4.27 -9.20 1.78
C PRO A 11 -3.28 -8.11 1.38
N PRO A 12 -2.57 -7.50 2.36
CA PRO A 12 -1.59 -6.47 2.01
C PRO A 12 -0.49 -6.97 1.07
N ALA A 13 -0.04 -8.21 1.26
CA ALA A 13 1.04 -8.75 0.44
C ALA A 13 0.68 -8.85 -1.04
N GLU A 14 -0.58 -9.11 -1.35
CA GLU A 14 -1.04 -9.16 -2.75
C GLU A 14 -0.88 -7.80 -3.41
N LEU A 15 -1.27 -6.74 -2.70
CA LEU A 15 -1.16 -5.38 -3.23
C LEU A 15 0.29 -4.92 -3.30
N GLU A 16 1.09 -5.29 -2.32
CA GLU A 16 2.53 -4.98 -2.34
C GLU A 16 3.21 -5.63 -3.55
N GLY A 17 2.89 -6.89 -3.81
CA GLY A 17 3.44 -7.59 -4.96
C GLY A 17 3.06 -6.93 -6.28
N LEU A 18 1.80 -6.51 -6.39
CA LEU A 18 1.32 -5.82 -7.59
C LEU A 18 2.02 -4.47 -7.77
N LEU A 19 2.14 -3.69 -6.70
CA LEU A 19 2.82 -2.39 -6.75
C LEU A 19 4.26 -2.54 -7.22
N LEU A 20 4.95 -3.57 -6.75
CA LEU A 20 6.35 -3.79 -7.11
C LEU A 20 6.55 -4.19 -8.58
N THR A 21 5.48 -4.51 -9.30
CA THR A 21 5.60 -4.76 -10.75
C THR A 21 5.74 -3.47 -11.55
N HIS A 22 5.45 -2.32 -10.93
CA HIS A 22 5.59 -1.03 -11.61
C HIS A 22 7.06 -0.60 -11.59
N PRO A 23 7.65 -0.27 -12.76
CA PRO A 23 9.08 0.08 -12.82
C PRO A 23 9.45 1.36 -12.07
N GLY A 24 8.50 2.24 -11.83
CA GLY A 24 8.72 3.48 -11.08
C GLY A 24 8.66 3.31 -9.57
N ILE A 25 8.29 2.13 -9.07
CA ILE A 25 8.17 1.87 -7.63
C ILE A 25 9.36 1.04 -7.16
N GLY A 26 10.15 1.59 -6.24
CA GLY A 26 11.30 0.89 -5.69
C GLY A 26 10.93 -0.01 -4.53
N ASP A 27 9.98 0.40 -3.70
CA ASP A 27 9.50 -0.44 -2.61
C ASP A 27 8.09 -0.01 -2.22
N ALA A 28 7.36 -0.90 -1.55
CA ALA A 28 5.97 -0.63 -1.18
C ALA A 28 5.58 -1.40 0.07
N ALA A 29 4.70 -0.79 0.87
CA ALA A 29 4.08 -1.45 2.00
C ALA A 29 2.63 -1.01 2.07
N VAL A 30 1.75 -1.94 2.42
CA VAL A 30 0.31 -1.66 2.49
C VAL A 30 -0.20 -2.00 3.88
N ILE A 31 -0.96 -1.08 4.46
CA ILE A 31 -1.62 -1.29 5.75
C ILE A 31 -3.09 -0.93 5.65
N GLY A 32 -3.87 -1.41 6.62
CA GLY A 32 -5.24 -0.94 6.79
C GLY A 32 -5.26 0.22 7.77
N ILE A 33 -6.01 1.27 7.46
CA ILE A 33 -6.24 2.34 8.42
C ILE A 33 -7.74 2.44 8.69
N GLN A 34 -8.08 2.91 9.87
CA GLN A 34 -9.48 3.00 10.30
C GLN A 34 -10.28 3.95 9.43
N ASP A 35 -11.47 3.52 9.07
CA ASP A 35 -12.41 4.32 8.29
C ASP A 35 -13.81 4.11 8.84
N ASP A 36 -14.55 5.18 9.08
CA ASP A 36 -15.85 5.11 9.73
C ASP A 36 -16.88 4.30 8.94
N GLU A 37 -16.83 4.36 7.62
CA GLU A 37 -17.81 3.67 6.79
C GLU A 37 -17.38 2.24 6.44
N ALA A 38 -16.10 2.07 6.12
CA ALA A 38 -15.61 0.81 5.57
C ALA A 38 -15.03 -0.15 6.61
N GLY A 39 -14.78 0.33 7.82
CA GLY A 39 -14.03 -0.38 8.84
C GLY A 39 -12.55 -0.09 8.69
N GLU A 40 -11.94 -0.55 7.61
CA GLU A 40 -10.57 -0.21 7.24
C GLU A 40 -10.49 0.09 5.75
N ILE A 41 -9.53 0.94 5.37
CA ILE A 41 -9.21 1.17 3.95
C ILE A 41 -7.73 0.90 3.72
N PRO A 42 -7.38 0.38 2.53
CA PRO A 42 -5.97 0.12 2.20
C PRO A 42 -5.21 1.42 1.94
N LYS A 43 -4.08 1.57 2.62
CA LYS A 43 -3.15 2.67 2.42
C LYS A 43 -1.80 2.12 2.00
N ALA A 44 -1.22 2.66 0.94
CA ALA A 44 0.10 2.26 0.47
C ALA A 44 1.15 3.31 0.85
N PHE A 45 2.28 2.83 1.36
CA PHE A 45 3.48 3.65 1.52
C PHE A 45 4.41 3.27 0.38
N ILE A 46 4.87 4.28 -0.36
CA ILE A 46 5.61 4.07 -1.60
C ILE A 46 6.98 4.74 -1.52
N THR A 47 8.00 3.97 -1.86
CA THR A 47 9.33 4.50 -2.13
C THR A 47 9.52 4.46 -3.63
N LEU A 48 9.74 5.60 -4.26
CA LEU A 48 9.93 5.65 -5.71
C LEU A 48 11.30 5.09 -6.09
N ALA A 49 11.36 4.49 -7.28
CA ALA A 49 12.64 4.09 -7.84
C ALA A 49 13.48 5.35 -8.13
N PRO A 50 14.83 5.24 -8.12
CA PRO A 50 15.68 6.40 -8.38
C PRO A 50 15.32 7.08 -9.70
N GLY A 51 15.06 8.40 -9.63
CA GLY A 51 14.73 9.21 -10.81
C GLY A 51 13.29 9.08 -11.28
N ALA A 52 12.49 8.24 -10.67
CA ALA A 52 11.10 8.07 -11.07
C ALA A 52 10.22 9.22 -10.58
N GLU A 53 9.22 9.55 -11.37
CA GLU A 53 8.22 10.56 -11.01
C GLU A 53 6.84 9.96 -11.21
N LEU A 54 6.13 9.73 -10.11
CA LEU A 54 4.77 9.21 -10.11
C LEU A 54 3.94 9.98 -9.09
N SER A 55 2.71 10.32 -9.47
CA SER A 55 1.77 10.90 -8.52
C SER A 55 1.04 9.80 -7.76
N ALA A 56 0.45 10.18 -6.63
CA ALA A 56 -0.41 9.26 -5.88
C ALA A 56 -1.55 8.75 -6.76
N ASP A 57 -2.16 9.64 -7.55
CA ASP A 57 -3.27 9.25 -8.43
C ASP A 57 -2.85 8.24 -9.48
N GLU A 58 -1.66 8.40 -10.06
CA GLU A 58 -1.15 7.44 -11.05
C GLU A 58 -0.96 6.06 -10.43
N ILE A 59 -0.46 6.00 -9.20
CA ILE A 59 -0.26 4.74 -8.49
C ILE A 59 -1.59 4.08 -8.17
N MET A 60 -2.56 4.87 -7.66
CA MET A 60 -3.89 4.35 -7.35
C MET A 60 -4.58 3.82 -8.59
N GLU A 61 -4.46 4.53 -9.71
CA GLU A 61 -5.04 4.08 -10.98
C GLU A 61 -4.39 2.81 -11.49
N PHE A 62 -3.08 2.70 -11.35
CA PHE A 62 -2.34 1.49 -11.75
C PHE A 62 -2.89 0.25 -11.03
N VAL A 63 -3.13 0.36 -9.73
CA VAL A 63 -3.70 -0.74 -8.95
C VAL A 63 -5.16 -0.97 -9.34
N ALA A 64 -5.95 0.11 -9.38
CA ALA A 64 -7.39 0.01 -9.62
C ALA A 64 -7.74 -0.70 -10.92
N SER A 65 -6.90 -0.56 -11.94
CA SER A 65 -7.13 -1.19 -13.25
C SER A 65 -6.91 -2.71 -13.23
N GLN A 66 -6.35 -3.24 -12.15
CA GLN A 66 -5.91 -4.64 -12.10
C GLN A 66 -6.54 -5.47 -10.98
N VAL A 67 -7.34 -4.86 -10.12
CA VAL A 67 -7.91 -5.57 -8.96
C VAL A 67 -9.41 -5.35 -8.88
N ALA A 68 -10.07 -6.20 -8.09
CA ALA A 68 -11.47 -6.01 -7.76
C ALA A 68 -11.61 -4.70 -6.98
N SER A 69 -12.76 -4.03 -7.12
CA SER A 69 -12.95 -2.69 -6.57
C SER A 69 -12.69 -2.60 -5.06
N TYR A 70 -12.99 -3.67 -4.31
CA TYR A 70 -12.76 -3.64 -2.87
C TYR A 70 -11.28 -3.72 -2.47
N LYS A 71 -10.39 -4.02 -3.42
CA LYS A 71 -8.95 -4.12 -3.18
C LYS A 71 -8.20 -2.85 -3.59
N LYS A 72 -8.89 -1.81 -4.02
CA LYS A 72 -8.23 -0.58 -4.45
C LYS A 72 -7.47 0.08 -3.31
N ILE A 73 -6.29 0.61 -3.64
CA ILE A 73 -5.57 1.49 -2.73
C ILE A 73 -6.33 2.81 -2.65
N ARG A 74 -6.56 3.30 -1.45
CA ARG A 74 -7.36 4.52 -1.22
C ARG A 74 -6.53 5.72 -0.85
N ILE A 75 -5.34 5.49 -0.27
CA ILE A 75 -4.43 6.56 0.14
C ILE A 75 -3.02 6.11 -0.23
N VAL A 76 -2.22 7.05 -0.73
CA VAL A 76 -0.80 6.82 -1.00
C VAL A 76 0.00 7.86 -0.24
N GLU A 77 1.01 7.41 0.48
CA GLU A 77 1.98 8.28 1.12
C GLU A 77 3.37 7.90 0.63
N PHE A 78 4.14 8.89 0.17
CA PHE A 78 5.52 8.65 -0.27
C PHE A 78 6.44 8.71 0.93
N ILE A 79 7.36 7.76 1.02
CA ILE A 79 8.36 7.69 2.08
C ILE A 79 9.71 7.37 1.49
N ASP A 80 10.78 7.74 2.20
CA ASP A 80 12.14 7.50 1.72
C ASP A 80 12.51 6.02 1.76
N GLU A 81 12.04 5.33 2.80
CA GLU A 81 12.39 3.92 2.98
C GLU A 81 11.30 3.20 3.76
N VAL A 82 10.95 2.00 3.29
CA VAL A 82 9.99 1.14 4.00
C VAL A 82 10.72 0.52 5.19
N PRO A 83 10.22 0.71 6.43
CA PRO A 83 10.87 0.11 7.60
C PRO A 83 10.77 -1.42 7.57
N LYS A 84 11.88 -2.08 7.80
CA LYS A 84 11.96 -3.55 7.78
C LYS A 84 12.77 -4.07 8.94
N SER A 85 12.45 -5.29 9.38
CA SER A 85 13.23 -6.00 10.38
C SER A 85 14.54 -6.49 9.73
N ALA A 86 15.45 -6.99 10.56
CA ALA A 86 16.70 -7.58 10.08
C ALA A 86 16.45 -8.74 9.10
N ALA A 87 15.32 -9.43 9.24
CA ALA A 87 14.94 -10.54 8.34
C ALA A 87 14.25 -10.05 7.06
N GLY A 88 14.10 -8.72 6.88
CA GLY A 88 13.49 -8.16 5.68
C GLY A 88 11.96 -8.08 5.72
N LYS A 89 11.34 -8.30 6.86
CA LYS A 89 9.89 -8.20 6.99
C LYS A 89 9.48 -6.74 7.19
N ILE A 90 8.43 -6.34 6.51
CA ILE A 90 7.87 -5.00 6.67
C ILE A 90 7.36 -4.83 8.09
N LEU A 91 7.75 -3.73 8.73
CA LEU A 91 7.33 -3.40 10.10
C LEU A 91 6.05 -2.57 10.03
N ARG A 92 4.92 -3.23 9.77
CA ARG A 92 3.64 -2.55 9.55
C ARG A 92 3.16 -1.76 10.77
N ARG A 93 3.51 -2.19 11.98
CA ARG A 93 3.15 -1.44 13.18
C ARG A 93 3.75 -0.04 13.16
N GLU A 94 5.01 0.09 12.75
CA GLU A 94 5.66 1.40 12.67
C GLU A 94 4.95 2.30 11.66
N LEU A 95 4.50 1.72 10.55
CA LEU A 95 3.76 2.48 9.54
C LEU A 95 2.40 2.91 10.06
N ARG A 96 1.71 2.03 10.79
CA ARG A 96 0.42 2.39 11.39
C ARG A 96 0.56 3.50 12.42
N ASP A 97 1.63 3.47 13.20
CA ASP A 97 1.86 4.48 14.24
C ASP A 97 2.11 5.87 13.65
N ARG A 98 2.63 5.97 12.44
CA ARG A 98 2.89 7.24 11.78
C ARG A 98 1.76 7.71 10.88
N SER A 99 0.73 6.94 10.75
CA SER A 99 -0.39 7.26 9.85
C SER A 99 -1.51 8.03 10.55
#